data_8ee334bb9bc43fca2187f24f401e14ea
#
_entry.id   8ee334bb9bc43fca2187f24f401e14ea
#
_cell.length_a   1.000
_cell.length_b   1.000
_cell.length_c   1.000
_cell.angle_alpha   90.00
_cell.angle_beta   90.00
_cell.angle_gamma   90.00
#
_symmetry.space_group_name_H-M   'P 1'
#
loop_
_entity.id
_entity.type
_entity.pdbx_description
1 polymer ?
#
loop_
_entity_poly.entity_id
_entity_poly.type
_entity_poly.pdbx_seq_one_letter_code
_entity_poly.pdbx_strand_id
1 'polypeptide(L)'
;YEHASAPTGSKDVTRLVGVTGNVNYTYDNRYYVDLSYRIDGSSKFGSNDRFAPFWSVGLGWNMHNEKWLKAIEPINTLRLRGSYGITGSQDITTESINTSYNYASGSRYLGWTSASMMGLGNPDLTWQKTNELNIGIEFGLFNNRITGEFDYYTKKTTDLLSAMDLPLSVGFASYVANIGEMSNHGFEASVNAYIIRDYKRKFNWMVGAQIVYDKNKITRLSDAIKAQNDKYLEQNVEVSNLFYEGYPLNSI
;
A
#
# COMPACT_ATOMS: atom_id res chain seq x y z
N TYR A 1 48.16 -15.88 16.60
CA TYR A 1 47.43 -14.77 15.96
C TYR A 1 46.29 -15.38 15.21
N GLU A 2 45.05 -15.24 15.73
CA GLU A 2 43.82 -15.58 15.07
C GLU A 2 43.71 -14.69 13.82
N HIS A 3 43.47 -15.30 12.66
CA HIS A 3 43.18 -14.59 11.42
C HIS A 3 41.80 -13.95 11.56
N ALA A 4 41.74 -12.70 11.97
CA ALA A 4 40.51 -11.92 11.87
C ALA A 4 40.12 -11.85 10.38
N SER A 5 38.89 -12.26 10.06
CA SER A 5 38.34 -12.11 8.73
C SER A 5 38.35 -10.62 8.35
N ALA A 6 38.73 -10.32 7.10
CA ALA A 6 38.69 -8.95 6.60
C ALA A 6 37.28 -8.36 6.77
N PRO A 7 37.14 -7.11 7.23
CA PRO A 7 35.84 -6.49 7.36
C PRO A 7 35.17 -6.41 5.98
N THR A 8 33.94 -6.90 5.90
CA THR A 8 33.11 -6.80 4.70
C THR A 8 32.11 -5.65 4.90
N GLY A 9 31.91 -4.84 3.88
CA GLY A 9 30.92 -3.75 3.89
C GLY A 9 30.18 -3.74 2.56
N SER A 10 28.87 -3.49 2.61
CA SER A 10 28.04 -3.24 1.43
C SER A 10 27.51 -1.81 1.51
N LYS A 11 27.34 -1.19 0.34
CA LYS A 11 26.73 0.14 0.21
C LYS A 11 25.63 0.07 -0.82
N ASP A 12 24.40 0.29 -0.40
CA ASP A 12 23.26 0.49 -1.29
C ASP A 12 22.90 1.99 -1.35
N VAL A 13 22.58 2.47 -2.56
CA VAL A 13 22.22 3.88 -2.79
C VAL A 13 20.94 3.94 -3.58
N THR A 14 19.88 4.33 -2.91
CA THR A 14 18.58 4.62 -3.56
C THR A 14 18.38 6.13 -3.66
N ARG A 15 17.73 6.57 -4.72
CA ARG A 15 17.37 7.97 -4.95
C ARG A 15 15.89 8.07 -5.23
N LEU A 16 15.23 8.95 -4.50
CA LEU A 16 13.83 9.30 -4.70
C LEU A 16 13.76 10.81 -4.91
N VAL A 17 13.01 11.23 -5.92
CA VAL A 17 12.68 12.63 -6.16
C VAL A 17 11.18 12.74 -6.35
N GLY A 18 10.56 13.77 -5.75
CA GLY A 18 9.14 14.02 -5.90
C GLY A 18 8.85 15.51 -5.96
N VAL A 19 7.89 15.87 -6.80
CA VAL A 19 7.33 17.22 -6.88
C VAL A 19 5.85 17.14 -6.59
N THR A 20 5.37 17.95 -5.65
CA THR A 20 3.97 17.94 -5.22
C THR A 20 3.36 19.32 -5.28
N GLY A 21 2.09 19.39 -5.64
CA GLY A 21 1.24 20.57 -5.58
C GLY A 21 -0.08 20.22 -4.92
N ASN A 22 -0.54 21.06 -3.99
CA ASN A 22 -1.80 20.87 -3.27
C ASN A 22 -2.63 22.14 -3.35
N VAL A 23 -3.94 21.99 -3.51
CA VAL A 23 -4.92 23.08 -3.47
C VAL A 23 -6.03 22.68 -2.50
N ASN A 24 -6.27 23.52 -1.50
CA ASN A 24 -7.33 23.34 -0.53
C ASN A 24 -8.25 24.55 -0.64
N TYR A 25 -9.54 24.31 -0.79
CA TYR A 25 -10.55 25.35 -0.85
C TYR A 25 -11.72 25.04 0.07
N THR A 26 -12.09 26.01 0.87
CA THR A 26 -13.24 25.89 1.77
C THR A 26 -14.21 27.06 1.50
N TYR A 27 -15.46 26.70 1.20
CA TYR A 27 -16.52 27.67 0.98
C TYR A 27 -17.47 27.70 2.18
N ASP A 28 -17.61 28.88 2.77
CA ASP A 28 -18.53 29.21 3.89
C ASP A 28 -18.45 28.21 5.07
N ASN A 29 -17.28 27.64 5.32
CA ASN A 29 -17.08 26.56 6.30
C ASN A 29 -18.03 25.36 6.14
N ARG A 30 -18.71 25.23 5.00
CA ARG A 30 -19.67 24.18 4.69
C ARG A 30 -19.11 23.15 3.74
N TYR A 31 -18.51 23.60 2.67
CA TYR A 31 -17.98 22.72 1.62
C TYR A 31 -16.48 22.89 1.53
N TYR A 32 -15.76 21.78 1.41
CA TYR A 32 -14.33 21.82 1.17
C TYR A 32 -13.94 20.88 0.04
N VAL A 33 -12.91 21.29 -0.69
CA VAL A 33 -12.31 20.54 -1.79
C VAL A 33 -10.81 20.53 -1.57
N ASP A 34 -10.23 19.35 -1.61
CA ASP A 34 -8.80 19.12 -1.52
C ASP A 34 -8.32 18.46 -2.82
N LEU A 35 -7.37 19.08 -3.48
CA LEU A 35 -6.73 18.53 -4.68
C LEU A 35 -5.26 18.34 -4.41
N SER A 36 -4.73 17.18 -4.73
CA SER A 36 -3.31 16.87 -4.64
C SER A 36 -2.82 16.26 -5.94
N TYR A 37 -1.66 16.71 -6.39
CA TYR A 37 -0.95 16.12 -7.51
C TYR A 37 0.53 16.00 -7.19
N ARG A 38 1.11 14.82 -7.46
CA ARG A 38 2.50 14.51 -7.17
C ARG A 38 3.10 13.68 -8.30
N ILE A 39 4.31 13.99 -8.69
CA ILE A 39 5.11 13.16 -9.58
C ILE A 39 6.30 12.66 -8.79
N ASP A 40 6.45 11.35 -8.70
CA ASP A 40 7.57 10.69 -8.03
C ASP A 40 8.45 9.97 -9.02
N GLY A 41 9.75 10.08 -8.82
CA GLY A 41 10.76 9.34 -9.55
C GLY A 41 11.65 8.55 -8.61
N SER A 42 11.88 7.28 -8.90
CA SER A 42 12.70 6.37 -8.10
C SER A 42 13.76 5.67 -8.92
N SER A 43 14.97 5.57 -8.37
CA SER A 43 16.06 4.79 -8.94
C SER A 43 15.86 3.27 -8.82
N LYS A 44 14.81 2.84 -8.11
CA LYS A 44 14.44 1.43 -7.96
C LYS A 44 13.70 0.86 -9.17
N PHE A 45 13.34 1.68 -10.15
CA PHE A 45 12.64 1.25 -11.37
C PHE A 45 13.50 1.47 -12.62
N GLY A 46 13.21 0.72 -13.66
CA GLY A 46 13.87 0.82 -14.95
C GLY A 46 13.76 2.21 -15.58
N SER A 47 14.54 2.48 -16.63
CA SER A 47 14.60 3.80 -17.25
C SER A 47 13.26 4.30 -17.78
N ASN A 48 12.38 3.40 -18.21
CA ASN A 48 11.11 3.70 -18.85
C ASN A 48 10.00 4.03 -17.83
N ASP A 49 10.05 3.44 -16.64
CA ASP A 49 8.99 3.53 -15.61
C ASP A 49 9.46 4.22 -14.34
N ARG A 50 10.49 5.02 -14.46
CA ARG A 50 11.13 5.69 -13.32
C ARG A 50 10.24 6.72 -12.65
N PHE A 51 9.38 7.40 -13.42
CA PHE A 51 8.48 8.44 -12.95
C PHE A 51 7.02 8.02 -13.05
N ALA A 52 6.27 8.25 -11.97
CA ALA A 52 4.84 7.99 -11.94
C ALA A 52 4.07 9.18 -11.35
N PRO A 53 2.95 9.59 -11.98
CA PRO A 53 2.06 10.60 -11.44
C PRO A 53 1.06 9.97 -10.47
N PHE A 54 0.81 10.66 -9.35
CA PHE A 54 -0.17 10.33 -8.35
C PHE A 54 -1.04 11.55 -8.08
N TRP A 55 -2.33 11.34 -7.84
CA TRP A 55 -3.24 12.42 -7.58
C TRP A 55 -4.38 11.99 -6.68
N SER A 56 -4.97 12.94 -5.99
CA SER A 56 -6.17 12.70 -5.19
C SER A 56 -7.09 13.91 -5.20
N VAL A 57 -8.37 13.61 -5.06
CA VAL A 57 -9.44 14.58 -4.88
C VAL A 57 -10.18 14.21 -3.61
N GLY A 58 -10.31 15.15 -2.69
CA GLY A 58 -11.11 15.06 -1.49
C GLY A 58 -12.27 16.07 -1.55
N LEU A 59 -13.43 15.63 -1.15
CA LEU A 59 -14.62 16.45 -1.01
C LEU A 59 -15.19 16.28 0.40
N GLY A 60 -15.67 17.38 0.97
CA GLY A 60 -16.33 17.28 2.24
C GLY A 60 -17.42 18.31 2.42
N TRP A 61 -18.39 17.91 3.22
CA TRP A 61 -19.56 18.71 3.54
C TRP A 61 -19.79 18.73 5.04
N ASN A 62 -19.57 19.89 5.64
CA ASN A 62 -19.89 20.17 7.03
C ASN A 62 -21.39 20.47 7.18
N MET A 63 -22.20 19.41 7.16
CA MET A 63 -23.67 19.50 7.19
C MET A 63 -24.19 20.26 8.41
N HIS A 64 -23.50 20.15 9.57
CA HIS A 64 -23.86 20.84 10.80
C HIS A 64 -23.81 22.38 10.67
N ASN A 65 -23.18 22.92 9.63
CA ASN A 65 -23.16 24.35 9.35
C ASN A 65 -24.32 24.82 8.46
N GLU A 66 -25.15 23.90 7.97
CA GLU A 66 -26.34 24.24 7.21
C GLU A 66 -27.42 24.84 8.09
N LYS A 67 -28.15 25.86 7.57
CA LYS A 67 -29.16 26.58 8.32
C LYS A 67 -30.28 25.68 8.88
N TRP A 68 -30.66 24.67 8.12
CA TRP A 68 -31.71 23.72 8.51
C TRP A 68 -31.24 22.73 9.57
N LEU A 69 -29.93 22.39 9.62
CA LEU A 69 -29.39 21.47 10.61
C LEU A 69 -28.98 22.16 11.91
N LYS A 70 -28.57 23.43 11.84
CA LYS A 70 -28.28 24.26 13.04
C LYS A 70 -29.46 24.38 13.99
N ALA A 71 -30.69 24.22 13.52
CA ALA A 71 -31.91 24.25 14.34
C ALA A 71 -32.12 22.97 15.16
N ILE A 72 -31.36 21.93 14.90
CA ILE A 72 -31.48 20.61 15.57
C ILE A 72 -30.47 20.56 16.71
N GLU A 73 -30.86 20.92 17.90
CA GLU A 73 -30.00 21.05 19.09
C GLU A 73 -29.09 19.85 19.41
N PRO A 74 -29.52 18.59 19.27
CA PRO A 74 -28.65 17.46 19.63
C PRO A 74 -27.47 17.23 18.69
N ILE A 75 -27.45 17.82 17.48
CA ILE A 75 -26.41 17.59 16.47
C ILE A 75 -25.37 18.71 16.52
N ASN A 76 -24.17 18.41 17.03
CA ASN A 76 -23.10 19.39 17.11
C ASN A 76 -22.14 19.26 15.93
N THR A 77 -21.92 18.04 15.46
CA THR A 77 -21.08 17.75 14.32
C THR A 77 -21.80 16.75 13.44
N LEU A 78 -21.87 17.05 12.17
CA LEU A 78 -22.24 16.09 11.13
C LEU A 78 -21.47 16.49 9.88
N ARG A 79 -20.54 15.61 9.49
CA ARG A 79 -19.64 15.81 8.35
C ARG A 79 -19.70 14.60 7.44
N LEU A 80 -19.92 14.83 6.17
CA LEU A 80 -19.74 13.85 5.12
C LEU A 80 -18.43 14.13 4.39
N ARG A 81 -17.64 13.09 4.16
CA ARG A 81 -16.39 13.18 3.42
C ARG A 81 -16.31 12.10 2.36
N GLY A 82 -15.67 12.40 1.26
CA GLY A 82 -15.36 11.45 0.23
C GLY A 82 -14.02 11.78 -0.41
N SER A 83 -13.21 10.79 -0.70
CA SER A 83 -11.96 10.99 -1.41
C SER A 83 -11.74 9.89 -2.43
N TYR A 84 -11.11 10.26 -3.54
CA TYR A 84 -10.66 9.33 -4.55
C TYR A 84 -9.27 9.72 -5.01
N GLY A 85 -8.38 8.75 -5.15
CA GLY A 85 -7.03 9.02 -5.57
C GLY A 85 -6.25 7.78 -5.98
N ILE A 86 -5.05 8.04 -6.51
CA ILE A 86 -4.08 7.02 -6.91
C ILE A 86 -2.82 7.24 -6.10
N THR A 87 -2.38 6.18 -5.42
CA THR A 87 -1.10 6.14 -4.70
C THR A 87 -0.19 5.08 -5.31
N GLY A 88 1.12 5.26 -5.18
CA GLY A 88 2.12 4.32 -5.65
C GLY A 88 2.93 3.72 -4.52
N SER A 89 3.34 2.49 -4.68
CA SER A 89 4.31 1.82 -3.82
C SER A 89 5.53 1.38 -4.61
N GLN A 90 6.70 1.47 -3.96
CA GLN A 90 7.99 1.02 -4.47
C GLN A 90 8.63 0.05 -3.46
N ASP A 91 7.84 -0.82 -2.86
CA ASP A 91 8.33 -1.78 -1.86
C ASP A 91 9.07 -2.95 -2.53
N ILE A 92 10.20 -2.59 -3.14
CA ILE A 92 11.15 -3.49 -3.81
C ILE A 92 12.58 -3.13 -3.41
N THR A 93 13.47 -4.10 -3.46
CA THR A 93 14.90 -3.87 -3.30
C THR A 93 15.55 -3.43 -4.61
N THR A 94 16.71 -2.77 -4.52
CA THR A 94 17.46 -2.34 -5.72
C THR A 94 17.96 -3.52 -6.55
N GLU A 95 18.18 -4.66 -5.90
CA GLU A 95 18.60 -5.90 -6.56
C GLU A 95 17.50 -6.51 -7.43
N SER A 96 16.24 -6.15 -7.19
CA SER A 96 15.10 -6.68 -7.96
C SER A 96 15.09 -6.25 -9.43
N ILE A 97 15.79 -5.16 -9.79
CA ILE A 97 15.83 -4.64 -11.16
C ILE A 97 17.05 -5.11 -11.92
N ASN A 98 18.19 -5.21 -11.22
CA ASN A 98 19.47 -5.49 -11.83
C ASN A 98 19.95 -6.88 -11.48
N THR A 99 20.38 -7.63 -12.50
CA THR A 99 21.09 -8.87 -12.27
C THR A 99 22.42 -8.57 -11.59
N SER A 100 22.65 -9.14 -10.41
CA SER A 100 23.85 -8.95 -9.63
C SER A 100 24.84 -10.12 -9.79
N TYR A 101 26.12 -9.80 -9.78
CA TYR A 101 27.21 -10.77 -9.93
C TYR A 101 28.17 -10.68 -8.74
N ASN A 102 28.58 -11.85 -8.25
CA ASN A 102 29.66 -11.95 -7.27
C ASN A 102 30.95 -12.42 -7.96
N TYR A 103 32.02 -11.66 -7.77
CA TYR A 103 33.34 -12.02 -8.27
C TYR A 103 34.11 -12.80 -7.20
N ALA A 104 34.35 -14.07 -7.44
CA ALA A 104 35.06 -14.94 -6.51
C ALA A 104 36.57 -14.88 -6.79
N SER A 105 37.29 -14.08 -6.02
CA SER A 105 38.75 -13.91 -6.16
C SER A 105 39.53 -15.20 -5.88
N GLY A 106 38.95 -16.12 -5.08
CA GLY A 106 39.55 -17.43 -4.77
C GLY A 106 39.29 -18.53 -5.79
N SER A 107 38.31 -18.35 -6.69
CA SER A 107 37.97 -19.31 -7.75
C SER A 107 38.43 -18.75 -9.10
N ARG A 108 39.42 -19.40 -9.70
CA ARG A 108 39.94 -19.02 -11.02
C ARG A 108 39.73 -20.12 -12.04
N TYR A 109 39.26 -19.76 -13.23
CA TYR A 109 39.20 -20.64 -14.38
C TYR A 109 40.17 -20.14 -15.44
N LEU A 110 41.14 -20.95 -15.79
CA LEU A 110 42.24 -20.60 -16.73
C LEU A 110 42.94 -19.26 -16.37
N GLY A 111 43.12 -18.97 -15.09
CA GLY A 111 43.76 -17.73 -14.62
C GLY A 111 42.82 -16.53 -14.51
N TRP A 112 41.58 -16.60 -15.01
CA TRP A 112 40.56 -15.54 -14.91
C TRP A 112 39.73 -15.65 -13.63
N THR A 113 39.38 -14.52 -13.04
CA THR A 113 38.49 -14.49 -11.89
C THR A 113 37.08 -14.94 -12.31
N SER A 114 36.51 -15.91 -11.59
CA SER A 114 35.16 -16.36 -11.87
C SER A 114 34.13 -15.33 -11.34
N ALA A 115 33.02 -15.24 -12.06
CA ALA A 115 31.85 -14.49 -11.62
C ALA A 115 30.64 -15.43 -11.54
N SER A 116 29.92 -15.40 -10.44
CA SER A 116 28.65 -16.10 -10.28
C SER A 116 27.51 -15.09 -10.18
N MET A 117 26.41 -15.41 -10.85
CA MET A 117 25.19 -14.61 -10.75
C MET A 117 24.56 -14.82 -9.37
N MET A 118 24.24 -13.75 -8.64
CA MET A 118 23.68 -13.82 -7.30
C MET A 118 22.16 -13.66 -7.27
N GLY A 119 21.60 -12.92 -8.23
CA GLY A 119 20.17 -12.65 -8.31
C GLY A 119 19.76 -12.32 -9.73
N LEU A 120 18.54 -12.68 -10.08
CA LEU A 120 17.92 -12.36 -11.34
C LEU A 120 17.16 -11.05 -11.22
N GLY A 121 17.59 -10.02 -11.95
CA GLY A 121 16.92 -8.73 -12.01
C GLY A 121 15.79 -8.72 -13.02
N ASN A 122 14.76 -7.89 -12.76
CA ASN A 122 13.67 -7.64 -13.67
C ASN A 122 13.64 -6.16 -14.08
N PRO A 123 14.18 -5.80 -15.25
CA PRO A 123 14.22 -4.41 -15.70
C PRO A 123 12.84 -3.84 -16.08
N ASP A 124 11.83 -4.70 -16.25
CA ASP A 124 10.47 -4.33 -16.64
C ASP A 124 9.55 -4.09 -15.44
N LEU A 125 10.11 -4.03 -14.22
CA LEU A 125 9.34 -3.71 -13.02
C LEU A 125 8.78 -2.30 -13.08
N THR A 126 7.46 -2.19 -12.86
CA THR A 126 6.73 -0.93 -12.80
C THR A 126 6.21 -0.62 -11.40
N TRP A 127 5.78 0.62 -11.18
CA TRP A 127 5.16 1.04 -9.93
C TRP A 127 3.87 0.27 -9.68
N GLN A 128 3.75 -0.31 -8.50
CA GLN A 128 2.47 -0.77 -8.00
C GLN A 128 1.58 0.44 -7.73
N LYS A 129 0.38 0.47 -8.31
CA LYS A 129 -0.58 1.56 -8.18
C LYS A 129 -1.81 1.10 -7.45
N THR A 130 -2.27 1.90 -6.49
CA THR A 130 -3.50 1.65 -5.75
C THR A 130 -4.47 2.80 -5.97
N ASN A 131 -5.60 2.50 -6.59
CA ASN A 131 -6.76 3.38 -6.68
C ASN A 131 -7.59 3.17 -5.44
N GLU A 132 -7.88 4.23 -4.69
CA GLU A 132 -8.63 4.18 -3.45
C GLU A 132 -9.81 5.14 -3.50
N LEU A 133 -11.00 4.62 -3.19
CA LEU A 133 -12.19 5.40 -2.87
C LEU A 133 -12.47 5.23 -1.39
N ASN A 134 -12.62 6.34 -0.69
CA ASN A 134 -13.05 6.38 0.71
C ASN A 134 -14.26 7.29 0.85
N ILE A 135 -15.29 6.85 1.58
CA ILE A 135 -16.48 7.64 1.93
C ILE A 135 -16.69 7.49 3.42
N GLY A 136 -16.72 8.63 4.12
CA GLY A 136 -16.85 8.67 5.57
C GLY A 136 -17.91 9.64 6.06
N ILE A 137 -18.48 9.31 7.20
CA ILE A 137 -19.38 10.19 7.95
C ILE A 137 -18.89 10.30 9.39
N GLU A 138 -18.81 11.53 9.87
CA GLU A 138 -18.49 11.85 11.27
C GLU A 138 -19.69 12.51 11.92
N PHE A 139 -20.00 12.12 13.14
CA PHE A 139 -21.06 12.75 13.91
C PHE A 139 -20.67 13.04 15.36
N GLY A 140 -21.25 14.09 15.90
CA GLY A 140 -21.12 14.47 17.30
C GLY A 140 -22.46 14.95 17.81
N LEU A 141 -22.96 14.32 18.87
CA LEU A 141 -24.29 14.54 19.43
C LEU A 141 -24.18 14.98 20.89
N PHE A 142 -25.22 15.75 21.35
CA PHE A 142 -25.38 16.16 22.75
C PHE A 142 -24.14 16.88 23.31
N ASN A 143 -23.72 17.95 22.63
CA ASN A 143 -22.49 18.69 22.93
C ASN A 143 -21.24 17.80 22.85
N ASN A 144 -21.18 16.98 21.79
CA ASN A 144 -20.10 15.97 21.56
C ASN A 144 -19.95 14.99 22.74
N ARG A 145 -21.07 14.70 23.44
CA ARG A 145 -21.08 13.66 24.46
C ARG A 145 -21.03 12.28 23.83
N ILE A 146 -21.60 12.11 22.65
CA ILE A 146 -21.50 10.93 21.82
C ILE A 146 -20.85 11.38 20.52
N THR A 147 -19.73 10.78 20.16
CA THR A 147 -19.04 11.02 18.89
C THR A 147 -18.79 9.70 18.20
N GLY A 148 -18.81 9.70 16.89
CA GLY A 148 -18.49 8.51 16.12
C GLY A 148 -18.13 8.84 14.69
N GLU A 149 -17.57 7.86 14.04
CA GLU A 149 -17.22 7.90 12.64
C GLU A 149 -17.53 6.54 12.00
N PHE A 150 -17.85 6.59 10.74
CA PHE A 150 -18.01 5.41 9.89
C PHE A 150 -17.34 5.71 8.56
N ASP A 151 -16.44 4.81 8.14
CA ASP A 151 -15.73 4.87 6.89
C ASP A 151 -15.96 3.60 6.09
N TYR A 152 -16.25 3.76 4.81
CA TYR A 152 -16.24 2.68 3.83
C TYR A 152 -15.17 2.95 2.79
N TYR A 153 -14.34 1.97 2.51
CA TYR A 153 -13.31 2.10 1.50
C TYR A 153 -13.29 0.93 0.52
N THR A 154 -12.83 1.23 -0.67
CA THR A 154 -12.46 0.22 -1.65
C THR A 154 -11.14 0.62 -2.32
N LYS A 155 -10.23 -0.35 -2.41
CA LYS A 155 -8.89 -0.20 -2.99
C LYS A 155 -8.74 -1.19 -4.11
N LYS A 156 -8.28 -0.73 -5.27
CA LYS A 156 -7.88 -1.58 -6.37
C LYS A 156 -6.40 -1.36 -6.62
N THR A 157 -5.59 -2.38 -6.35
CA THR A 157 -4.15 -2.39 -6.61
C THR A 157 -3.90 -3.06 -7.95
N THR A 158 -3.20 -2.38 -8.83
CA THR A 158 -2.70 -2.88 -10.12
C THR A 158 -1.19 -3.01 -10.08
N ASP A 159 -0.65 -3.83 -10.95
CA ASP A 159 0.79 -4.08 -11.06
C ASP A 159 1.38 -4.53 -9.71
N LEU A 160 0.65 -5.39 -8.99
CA LEU A 160 1.02 -5.88 -7.67
C LEU A 160 2.42 -6.50 -7.70
N LEU A 161 3.31 -5.95 -6.89
CA LEU A 161 4.70 -6.40 -6.77
C LEU A 161 4.77 -7.59 -5.80
N SER A 162 5.28 -8.72 -6.23
CA SER A 162 5.51 -9.86 -5.38
C SER A 162 6.69 -10.70 -5.88
N ALA A 163 7.28 -11.44 -4.95
CA ALA A 163 8.24 -12.48 -5.31
C ALA A 163 7.48 -13.66 -5.94
N MET A 164 8.00 -14.15 -7.03
CA MET A 164 7.53 -15.31 -7.77
C MET A 164 8.57 -16.40 -7.66
N ASP A 165 8.18 -17.58 -7.19
CA ASP A 165 9.06 -18.73 -7.10
C ASP A 165 9.45 -19.23 -8.49
N LEU A 166 10.69 -19.64 -8.66
CA LEU A 166 11.21 -20.15 -9.92
C LEU A 166 11.54 -21.63 -9.81
N PRO A 167 11.42 -22.39 -10.90
CA PRO A 167 11.92 -23.77 -10.94
C PRO A 167 13.39 -23.81 -10.61
N LEU A 168 13.83 -24.78 -9.79
CA LEU A 168 15.22 -24.94 -9.38
C LEU A 168 16.19 -25.09 -10.58
N SER A 169 15.70 -25.55 -11.73
CA SER A 169 16.47 -25.64 -12.97
C SER A 169 16.96 -24.29 -13.51
N VAL A 170 16.35 -23.18 -13.09
CA VAL A 170 16.77 -21.82 -13.45
C VAL A 170 17.97 -21.36 -12.63
N GLY A 171 18.24 -22.03 -11.49
CA GLY A 171 19.34 -21.69 -10.59
C GLY A 171 19.05 -20.57 -9.59
N PHE A 172 17.82 -20.05 -9.57
CA PHE A 172 17.35 -19.03 -8.63
C PHE A 172 16.07 -19.50 -7.97
N ALA A 173 15.90 -19.18 -6.68
CA ALA A 173 14.70 -19.56 -5.94
C ALA A 173 13.48 -18.72 -6.33
N SER A 174 13.69 -17.41 -6.51
CA SER A 174 12.60 -16.48 -6.82
C SER A 174 13.09 -15.26 -7.56
N TYR A 175 12.13 -14.51 -8.10
CA TYR A 175 12.40 -13.23 -8.72
C TYR A 175 11.16 -12.31 -8.55
N VAL A 176 11.37 -10.99 -8.47
CA VAL A 176 10.27 -10.04 -8.28
C VAL A 176 9.61 -9.67 -9.60
N ALA A 177 8.29 -9.72 -9.65
CA ALA A 177 7.51 -9.39 -10.83
C ALA A 177 6.21 -8.65 -10.45
N ASN A 178 5.61 -7.98 -11.44
CA ASN A 178 4.25 -7.47 -11.33
C ASN A 178 3.28 -8.63 -11.62
N ILE A 179 2.68 -9.19 -10.57
CA ILE A 179 1.95 -10.47 -10.64
C ILE A 179 0.48 -10.34 -11.01
N GLY A 180 -0.11 -9.14 -10.92
CA GLY A 180 -1.52 -8.98 -11.26
C GLY A 180 -2.22 -7.85 -10.53
N GLU A 181 -3.50 -8.05 -10.23
CA GLU A 181 -4.36 -7.06 -9.59
C GLU A 181 -5.01 -7.64 -8.34
N MET A 182 -5.19 -6.79 -7.33
CA MET A 182 -5.85 -7.12 -6.07
C MET A 182 -6.91 -6.08 -5.75
N SER A 183 -8.00 -6.50 -5.13
CA SER A 183 -9.03 -5.62 -4.59
C SER A 183 -9.18 -5.83 -3.09
N ASN A 184 -9.20 -4.71 -2.36
CA ASN A 184 -9.55 -4.65 -0.94
C ASN A 184 -10.81 -3.80 -0.80
N HIS A 185 -11.73 -4.22 0.06
CA HIS A 185 -12.85 -3.41 0.49
C HIS A 185 -13.15 -3.69 1.95
N GLY A 186 -13.57 -2.66 2.65
CA GLY A 186 -13.85 -2.78 4.06
C GLY A 186 -14.62 -1.60 4.59
N PHE A 187 -14.95 -1.69 5.87
CA PHE A 187 -15.50 -0.58 6.62
C PHE A 187 -14.88 -0.54 8.01
N GLU A 188 -14.83 0.67 8.52
CA GLU A 188 -14.40 0.97 9.89
C GLU A 188 -15.48 1.80 10.56
N ALA A 189 -15.80 1.49 11.80
CA ALA A 189 -16.73 2.28 12.58
C ALA A 189 -16.20 2.44 14.00
N SER A 190 -16.28 3.65 14.53
CA SER A 190 -15.96 3.94 15.91
C SER A 190 -17.05 4.79 16.56
N VAL A 191 -17.33 4.50 17.82
CA VAL A 191 -18.24 5.29 18.65
C VAL A 191 -17.63 5.48 20.03
N ASN A 192 -17.65 6.72 20.51
CA ASN A 192 -17.21 7.09 21.85
C ASN A 192 -18.34 7.82 22.57
N ALA A 193 -18.57 7.49 23.85
CA ALA A 193 -19.60 8.12 24.66
C ALA A 193 -19.08 8.47 26.06
N TYR A 194 -19.26 9.73 26.45
CA TYR A 194 -19.04 10.14 27.83
C TYR A 194 -20.25 9.76 28.66
N ILE A 195 -20.13 8.72 29.46
CA ILE A 195 -21.16 8.28 30.42
C ILE A 195 -21.28 9.32 31.52
N ILE A 196 -20.14 9.75 32.07
CA ILE A 196 -20.07 10.83 33.05
C ILE A 196 -19.12 11.90 32.49
N ARG A 197 -19.62 13.17 32.51
CA ARG A 197 -18.85 14.34 32.12
C ARG A 197 -19.15 15.45 33.14
N ASP A 198 -18.37 15.46 34.21
CA ASP A 198 -18.53 16.42 35.30
C ASP A 198 -17.34 17.37 35.37
N TYR A 199 -17.50 18.56 34.81
CA TYR A 199 -16.45 19.58 34.80
C TYR A 199 -16.14 20.14 36.18
N LYS A 200 -17.14 20.13 37.11
CA LYS A 200 -16.96 20.68 38.45
C LYS A 200 -16.10 19.75 39.31
N ARG A 201 -16.36 18.46 39.23
CA ARG A 201 -15.59 17.42 39.95
C ARG A 201 -14.35 16.95 39.21
N LYS A 202 -14.09 17.49 37.99
CA LYS A 202 -12.98 17.08 37.13
C LYS A 202 -12.94 15.56 36.85
N PHE A 203 -14.12 14.93 36.84
CA PHE A 203 -14.25 13.50 36.59
C PHE A 203 -14.98 13.25 35.28
N ASN A 204 -14.33 12.50 34.40
CA ASN A 204 -14.88 12.09 33.11
C ASN A 204 -14.74 10.59 32.98
N TRP A 205 -15.82 9.92 32.60
CA TRP A 205 -15.81 8.51 32.24
C TRP A 205 -16.32 8.35 30.83
N MET A 206 -15.45 7.84 29.95
CA MET A 206 -15.74 7.62 28.54
C MET A 206 -15.67 6.12 28.26
N VAL A 207 -16.57 5.63 27.40
CA VAL A 207 -16.57 4.27 26.85
C VAL A 207 -16.50 4.40 25.34
N GLY A 208 -15.65 3.59 24.70
CA GLY A 208 -15.52 3.54 23.25
C GLY A 208 -15.63 2.11 22.73
N ALA A 209 -16.13 1.98 21.51
CA ALA A 209 -16.17 0.74 20.75
C ALA A 209 -15.72 1.02 19.32
N GLN A 210 -14.99 0.06 18.75
CA GLN A 210 -14.54 0.12 17.37
C GLN A 210 -14.75 -1.25 16.70
N ILE A 211 -15.14 -1.22 15.43
CA ILE A 211 -15.23 -2.39 14.58
C ILE A 211 -14.51 -2.09 13.26
N VAL A 212 -13.73 -3.05 12.79
CA VAL A 212 -13.02 -3.02 11.51
C VAL A 212 -13.34 -4.30 10.76
N TYR A 213 -13.69 -4.18 9.50
CA TYR A 213 -13.87 -5.28 8.59
C TYR A 213 -13.09 -5.00 7.31
N ASP A 214 -12.22 -5.91 6.92
CA ASP A 214 -11.45 -5.87 5.68
C ASP A 214 -11.53 -7.22 4.96
N LYS A 215 -11.67 -7.15 3.64
CA LYS A 215 -11.62 -8.33 2.77
C LYS A 215 -10.78 -8.02 1.55
N ASN A 216 -9.74 -8.81 1.34
CA ASN A 216 -8.91 -8.73 0.15
C ASN A 216 -9.09 -9.95 -0.75
N LYS A 217 -8.85 -9.78 -2.03
CA LYS A 217 -8.79 -10.86 -3.01
C LYS A 217 -7.97 -10.46 -4.23
N ILE A 218 -7.29 -11.43 -4.80
CA ILE A 218 -6.68 -11.30 -6.12
C ILE A 218 -7.80 -11.29 -7.16
N THR A 219 -7.88 -10.24 -7.97
CA THR A 219 -8.91 -10.09 -8.99
C THR A 219 -8.44 -10.54 -10.37
N ARG A 220 -7.15 -10.45 -10.61
CA ARG A 220 -6.52 -10.86 -11.87
C ARG A 220 -5.08 -11.24 -11.64
N LEU A 221 -4.66 -12.34 -12.23
CA LEU A 221 -3.26 -12.76 -12.32
C LEU A 221 -2.71 -12.49 -13.72
N SER A 222 -1.41 -12.20 -13.80
CA SER A 222 -0.71 -12.13 -15.09
C SER A 222 -0.72 -13.51 -15.75
N ASP A 223 -0.70 -13.52 -17.10
CA ASP A 223 -0.70 -14.78 -17.86
C ASP A 223 0.54 -15.62 -17.56
N ALA A 224 1.66 -14.98 -17.23
CA ALA A 224 2.88 -15.65 -16.80
C ALA A 224 2.70 -16.45 -15.51
N ILE A 225 2.04 -15.86 -14.51
CA ILE A 225 1.75 -16.54 -13.23
C ILE A 225 0.75 -17.69 -13.42
N LYS A 226 -0.29 -17.49 -14.25
CA LYS A 226 -1.26 -18.56 -14.57
C LYS A 226 -0.56 -19.75 -15.20
N ALA A 227 0.24 -19.50 -16.23
CA ALA A 227 1.00 -20.55 -16.91
C ALA A 227 2.01 -21.26 -15.99
N GLN A 228 2.54 -20.55 -15.01
CA GLN A 228 3.43 -21.14 -14.01
C GLN A 228 2.66 -22.01 -13.00
N ASN A 229 1.52 -21.54 -12.50
CA ASN A 229 0.66 -22.33 -11.63
C ASN A 229 0.25 -23.64 -12.30
N ASP A 230 -0.18 -23.58 -13.57
CA ASP A 230 -0.55 -24.75 -14.35
C ASP A 230 0.59 -25.76 -14.44
N LYS A 231 1.81 -25.32 -14.73
CA LYS A 231 2.99 -26.20 -14.77
C LYS A 231 3.30 -26.84 -13.44
N TYR A 232 3.19 -26.11 -12.33
CA TYR A 232 3.42 -26.67 -10.99
C TYR A 232 2.40 -27.75 -10.65
N LEU A 233 1.14 -27.53 -11.01
CA LEU A 233 0.07 -28.50 -10.81
C LEU A 233 0.28 -29.77 -11.68
N GLU A 234 0.67 -29.61 -12.94
CA GLU A 234 0.95 -30.74 -13.84
C GLU A 234 2.16 -31.58 -13.38
N GLN A 235 3.15 -30.93 -12.81
CA GLN A 235 4.39 -31.59 -12.38
C GLN A 235 4.36 -32.08 -10.92
N ASN A 236 3.24 -31.88 -10.19
CA ASN A 236 3.14 -32.16 -8.76
C ASN A 236 4.29 -31.55 -7.94
N VAL A 237 4.72 -30.33 -8.29
CA VAL A 237 5.77 -29.61 -7.57
C VAL A 237 5.13 -28.91 -6.37
N GLU A 238 5.60 -29.22 -5.17
CA GLU A 238 5.26 -28.47 -3.98
C GLU A 238 5.94 -27.10 -4.01
N VAL A 239 5.14 -26.03 -4.04
CA VAL A 239 5.61 -24.64 -3.96
C VAL A 239 4.96 -23.95 -2.78
N SER A 240 5.73 -23.06 -2.13
CA SER A 240 5.27 -22.39 -0.90
C SER A 240 4.17 -21.37 -1.16
N ASN A 241 4.06 -20.83 -2.39
CA ASN A 241 3.12 -19.76 -2.72
C ASN A 241 2.51 -19.99 -4.10
N LEU A 242 1.24 -20.40 -4.11
CA LEU A 242 0.41 -20.40 -5.32
C LEU A 242 -0.62 -19.29 -5.21
N PHE A 243 -0.74 -18.50 -6.26
CA PHE A 243 -1.69 -17.40 -6.32
C PHE A 243 -2.91 -17.80 -7.15
N TYR A 244 -4.12 -17.59 -6.62
CA TYR A 244 -5.37 -17.88 -7.33
C TYR A 244 -6.28 -16.65 -7.37
N GLU A 245 -6.92 -16.44 -8.52
CA GLU A 245 -7.97 -15.42 -8.65
C GLU A 245 -9.15 -15.75 -7.72
N GLY A 246 -9.68 -14.75 -7.05
CA GLY A 246 -10.78 -14.89 -6.09
C GLY A 246 -10.35 -15.17 -4.65
N TYR A 247 -9.10 -15.55 -4.41
CA TYR A 247 -8.56 -15.84 -3.09
C TYR A 247 -7.73 -14.68 -2.53
N PRO A 248 -7.56 -14.60 -1.21
CA PRO A 248 -6.64 -13.64 -0.58
C PRO A 248 -5.19 -13.88 -1.00
N LEU A 249 -4.37 -12.82 -0.96
CA LEU A 249 -2.95 -12.92 -1.30
C LEU A 249 -2.18 -13.90 -0.40
N ASN A 250 -2.62 -14.07 0.85
CA ASN A 250 -1.99 -14.92 1.86
C ASN A 250 -2.76 -16.23 2.10
N SER A 251 -3.58 -16.67 1.15
CA SER A 251 -4.23 -17.98 1.27
C SER A 251 -3.22 -19.07 0.90
N ILE A 252 -2.88 -19.85 1.88
CA ILE A 252 -2.13 -21.11 1.75
C ILE A 252 -3.14 -22.21 1.48
#